data_07d216f460a8f8ec5c79f2e3d5792729
#
_entry.id   07d216f460a8f8ec5c79f2e3d5792729
#
_cell.length_a   1.000
_cell.length_b   1.000
_cell.length_c   1.000
_cell.angle_alpha   90.00
_cell.angle_beta   90.00
_cell.angle_gamma   90.00
#
_symmetry.space_group_name_H-M   'P 1'
#
loop_
_entity.id
_entity.type
_entity.pdbx_description
1 polymer ?
#
loop_
_entity_poly.entity_id
_entity_poly.type
_entity_poly.pdbx_seq_one_letter_code
_entity_poly.pdbx_strand_id
1 'polypeptide(L)'
;MQKLINLLRYLVNMRVTENEVIPVVDDTHGTERLKSADGRQVVVSYPSLRQTGETSNSYQDQLPAAIFVLEKAMAGQRTDKDELEQYLTMLATVDMILKTLRADTLGYNACPRLAGMTIKVANTVPVYKVFGSWVGWMIEIEF
;
A
#
# COMPACT_ATOMS: atom_id res chain seq x y z
N MET A 1 -14.12 -3.06 14.69
CA MET A 1 -14.21 -4.07 13.61
C MET A 1 -14.74 -3.49 12.30
N GLN A 2 -15.79 -2.67 12.33
CA GLN A 2 -16.35 -2.08 11.09
C GLN A 2 -15.34 -1.22 10.32
N LYS A 3 -14.50 -0.47 11.02
CA LYS A 3 -13.42 0.32 10.39
C LYS A 3 -12.45 -0.56 9.61
N LEU A 4 -12.07 -1.71 10.16
CA LEU A 4 -11.17 -2.66 9.49
C LEU A 4 -11.83 -3.23 8.21
N ILE A 5 -13.10 -3.60 8.28
CA ILE A 5 -13.86 -4.08 7.12
C ILE A 5 -13.90 -3.00 6.02
N ASN A 6 -14.23 -1.79 6.41
CA ASN A 6 -14.32 -0.66 5.47
C ASN A 6 -12.98 -0.33 4.83
N LEU A 7 -11.91 -0.33 5.62
CA LEU A 7 -10.56 -0.07 5.13
C LEU A 7 -10.11 -1.16 4.15
N LEU A 8 -10.32 -2.43 4.48
CA LEU A 8 -9.96 -3.54 3.59
C LEU A 8 -10.73 -3.44 2.26
N ARG A 9 -12.03 -3.19 2.30
CA ARG A 9 -12.85 -3.00 1.09
C ARG A 9 -12.39 -1.82 0.26
N TYR A 10 -11.98 -0.74 0.90
CA TYR A 10 -11.44 0.43 0.22
C TYR A 10 -10.13 0.09 -0.50
N LEU A 11 -9.19 -0.50 0.22
CA LEU A 11 -7.86 -0.79 -0.31
C LEU A 11 -7.89 -1.77 -1.49
N VAL A 12 -8.67 -2.84 -1.39
CA VAL A 12 -8.76 -3.85 -2.46
C VAL A 12 -9.49 -3.35 -3.72
N ASN A 13 -10.25 -2.28 -3.60
CA ASN A 13 -10.97 -1.66 -4.73
C ASN A 13 -10.30 -0.39 -5.26
N MET A 14 -9.13 -0.04 -4.73
CA MET A 14 -8.38 1.14 -5.19
C MET A 14 -7.98 0.97 -6.66
N ARG A 15 -8.09 2.05 -7.43
CA ARG A 15 -7.73 2.09 -8.85
C ARG A 15 -6.77 3.27 -9.09
N VAL A 16 -5.50 2.97 -9.19
CA VAL A 16 -4.44 3.97 -9.44
C VAL A 16 -3.57 3.64 -10.64
N THR A 17 -3.70 2.43 -11.16
CA THR A 17 -3.06 1.97 -12.40
C THR A 17 -4.08 1.27 -13.27
N GLU A 18 -3.70 0.86 -14.49
CA GLU A 18 -4.54 0.04 -15.37
C GLU A 18 -4.83 -1.34 -14.77
N ASN A 19 -3.91 -1.85 -13.95
CA ASN A 19 -4.06 -3.13 -13.30
C ASN A 19 -4.84 -3.01 -12.00
N GLU A 20 -5.53 -4.08 -11.64
CA GLU A 20 -6.17 -4.18 -10.33
C GLU A 20 -5.10 -4.29 -9.22
N VAL A 21 -5.44 -3.76 -8.05
CA VAL A 21 -4.63 -3.95 -6.85
C VAL A 21 -4.58 -5.43 -6.48
N ILE A 22 -3.42 -5.92 -6.10
CA ILE A 22 -3.20 -7.30 -5.65
C ILE A 22 -3.20 -7.32 -4.12
N PRO A 23 -4.24 -7.83 -3.46
CA PRO A 23 -4.25 -7.96 -2.01
C PRO A 23 -3.44 -9.19 -1.57
N VAL A 24 -2.64 -9.03 -0.52
CA VAL A 24 -1.80 -10.09 0.03
C VAL A 24 -1.88 -10.13 1.55
N VAL A 25 -1.70 -11.30 2.11
CA VAL A 25 -1.67 -11.51 3.57
C VAL A 25 -0.24 -11.37 4.10
N ASP A 26 0.71 -12.01 3.44
CA ASP A 26 2.12 -12.05 3.84
C ASP A 26 3.05 -12.17 2.63
N ASP A 27 4.35 -12.32 2.87
CA ASP A 27 5.37 -12.43 1.82
C ASP A 27 5.16 -13.69 0.95
N THR A 28 4.84 -14.81 1.53
CA THR A 28 4.58 -16.07 0.80
C THR A 28 3.39 -15.92 -0.14
N HIS A 29 2.29 -15.37 0.36
CA HIS A 29 1.10 -15.10 -0.45
C HIS A 29 1.40 -14.10 -1.58
N GLY A 30 2.17 -13.05 -1.27
CA GLY A 30 2.60 -12.06 -2.26
C GLY A 30 3.46 -12.69 -3.35
N THR A 31 4.40 -13.54 -3.00
CA THR A 31 5.26 -14.27 -3.95
C THR A 31 4.42 -15.12 -4.90
N GLU A 32 3.44 -15.84 -4.40
CA GLU A 32 2.53 -16.65 -5.23
C GLU A 32 1.66 -15.79 -6.15
N ARG A 33 1.08 -14.73 -5.61
CA ARG A 33 0.18 -13.83 -6.37
C ARG A 33 0.90 -13.08 -7.48
N LEU A 34 2.16 -12.73 -7.30
CA LEU A 34 2.96 -11.99 -8.27
C LEU A 34 3.71 -12.87 -9.28
N LYS A 35 3.62 -14.18 -9.16
CA LYS A 35 4.40 -15.12 -9.96
C LYS A 35 4.24 -14.96 -11.48
N SER A 36 3.02 -14.66 -11.92
CA SER A 36 2.67 -14.46 -13.33
C SER A 36 2.38 -13.00 -13.68
N ALA A 37 2.54 -12.07 -12.74
CA ALA A 37 2.31 -10.67 -13.00
C ALA A 37 3.48 -10.05 -13.76
N ASP A 38 3.20 -9.05 -14.58
CA ASP A 38 4.19 -8.32 -15.35
C ASP A 38 3.91 -6.81 -15.30
N GLY A 39 4.97 -6.02 -15.50
CA GLY A 39 4.88 -4.56 -15.43
C GLY A 39 4.75 -4.04 -13.99
N ARG A 40 4.29 -2.80 -13.87
CA ARG A 40 4.10 -2.15 -12.57
C ARG A 40 2.87 -2.69 -11.87
N GLN A 41 3.04 -3.12 -10.62
CA GLN A 41 1.97 -3.65 -9.80
C GLN A 41 1.79 -2.82 -8.53
N VAL A 42 0.54 -2.67 -8.09
CA VAL A 42 0.21 -2.14 -6.77
C VAL A 42 -0.26 -3.29 -5.91
N VAL A 43 0.45 -3.54 -4.83
CA VAL A 43 0.18 -4.64 -3.90
C VAL A 43 -0.24 -4.03 -2.57
N VAL A 44 -1.32 -4.54 -2.01
CA VAL A 44 -1.84 -4.06 -0.73
C VAL A 44 -1.79 -5.18 0.28
N SER A 45 -1.09 -4.98 1.39
CA SER A 45 -1.18 -5.91 2.51
C SER A 45 -2.54 -5.77 3.20
N TYR A 46 -3.11 -6.87 3.66
CA TYR A 46 -4.32 -6.79 4.46
C TYR A 46 -4.04 -5.97 5.71
N PRO A 47 -4.84 -4.93 5.98
CA PRO A 47 -4.67 -4.14 7.20
C PRO A 47 -4.94 -4.98 8.43
N SER A 48 -4.31 -4.62 9.53
CA SER A 48 -4.59 -5.19 10.83
C SER A 48 -5.29 -4.19 11.72
N LEU A 49 -5.88 -4.66 12.80
CA LEU A 49 -6.47 -3.83 13.83
C LEU A 49 -5.70 -4.03 15.13
N ARG A 50 -5.14 -2.96 15.65
CA ARG A 50 -4.54 -2.95 16.97
C ARG A 50 -5.37 -2.02 17.86
N GLN A 51 -5.79 -2.54 18.99
CA GLN A 51 -6.52 -1.76 19.98
C GLN A 51 -5.63 -1.56 21.22
N THR A 52 -5.48 -0.33 21.65
CA THR A 52 -4.72 0.03 22.84
C THR A 52 -5.59 0.85 23.77
N GLY A 53 -5.47 0.61 25.07
CA GLY A 53 -6.22 1.31 26.10
C GLY A 53 -6.18 0.57 27.42
N GLU A 54 -6.37 1.28 28.52
CA GLU A 54 -6.33 0.74 29.87
C GLU A 54 -7.72 0.32 30.38
N THR A 55 -8.78 0.86 29.80
CA THR A 55 -10.17 0.59 30.19
C THR A 55 -11.04 0.36 28.97
N SER A 56 -12.20 -0.28 29.16
CA SER A 56 -13.16 -0.54 28.09
C SER A 56 -13.68 0.72 27.36
N ASN A 57 -13.53 1.88 27.97
CA ASN A 57 -13.97 3.15 27.40
C ASN A 57 -12.85 4.01 26.80
N SER A 58 -11.59 3.58 26.89
CA SER A 58 -10.42 4.33 26.44
C SER A 58 -9.64 3.68 25.31
N TYR A 59 -10.24 2.73 24.59
CA TYR A 59 -9.59 2.09 23.46
C TYR A 59 -9.38 3.05 22.29
N GLN A 60 -8.17 3.00 21.75
CA GLN A 60 -7.84 3.64 20.49
C GLN A 60 -7.58 2.56 19.44
N ASP A 61 -8.23 2.70 18.31
CA ASP A 61 -8.03 1.82 17.17
C ASP A 61 -6.83 2.33 16.34
N GLN A 62 -5.92 1.43 16.04
CA GLN A 62 -4.81 1.65 15.12
C GLN A 62 -4.95 0.65 13.98
N LEU A 63 -4.93 1.15 12.76
CA LEU A 63 -5.14 0.36 11.55
C LEU A 63 -3.91 0.49 10.64
N PRO A 64 -2.81 -0.23 10.93
CA PRO A 64 -1.65 -0.24 10.06
C PRO A 64 -1.94 -1.01 8.78
N ALA A 65 -1.47 -0.48 7.67
CA ALA A 65 -1.54 -1.09 6.35
C ALA A 65 -0.28 -0.76 5.57
N ALA A 66 0.04 -1.55 4.57
CA ALA A 66 1.14 -1.28 3.65
C ALA A 66 0.66 -1.39 2.20
N ILE A 67 1.08 -0.44 1.39
CA ILE A 67 0.82 -0.43 -0.05
C ILE A 67 2.18 -0.44 -0.74
N PHE A 68 2.37 -1.37 -1.67
CA PHE A 68 3.61 -1.49 -2.43
C PHE A 68 3.37 -1.07 -3.88
N VAL A 69 4.30 -0.29 -4.41
CA VAL A 69 4.40 -0.02 -5.85
C VAL A 69 5.64 -0.72 -6.35
N LEU A 70 5.46 -1.74 -7.16
CA LEU A 70 6.52 -2.70 -7.50
C LEU A 70 6.65 -2.92 -8.99
N GLU A 71 7.89 -3.19 -9.41
CA GLU A 71 8.24 -3.74 -10.72
C GLU A 71 9.23 -4.89 -10.52
N LYS A 72 9.29 -5.82 -11.45
CA LYS A 72 10.31 -6.87 -11.40
C LYS A 72 11.70 -6.25 -11.46
N ALA A 73 12.62 -6.75 -10.64
CA ALA A 73 14.02 -6.40 -10.75
C ALA A 73 14.51 -6.74 -12.16
N MET A 74 15.17 -5.77 -12.81
CA MET A 74 15.69 -5.99 -14.15
C MET A 74 16.75 -7.07 -14.13
N ALA A 75 16.64 -8.02 -15.07
CA ALA A 75 17.62 -9.09 -15.26
C ALA A 75 18.81 -8.59 -16.09
N GLY A 76 19.99 -9.19 -15.88
CA GLY A 76 21.19 -8.90 -16.62
C GLY A 76 22.05 -7.78 -16.03
N GLN A 77 23.03 -7.34 -16.82
CA GLN A 77 23.92 -6.27 -16.42
C GLN A 77 23.20 -4.93 -16.52
N ARG A 78 23.13 -4.21 -15.41
CA ARG A 78 22.60 -2.86 -15.35
C ARG A 78 23.45 -1.98 -14.45
N THR A 79 23.42 -0.69 -14.73
CA THR A 79 24.17 0.30 -13.96
C THR A 79 23.34 0.78 -12.77
N ASP A 80 23.99 1.42 -11.80
CA ASP A 80 23.32 2.10 -10.69
C ASP A 80 22.35 3.16 -11.19
N LYS A 81 22.65 3.79 -12.32
CA LYS A 81 21.78 4.78 -12.97
C LYS A 81 20.49 4.13 -13.46
N ASP A 82 20.54 2.95 -14.06
CA ASP A 82 19.35 2.23 -14.54
C ASP A 82 18.46 1.84 -13.37
N GLU A 83 19.04 1.38 -12.29
CA GLU A 83 18.32 1.05 -11.05
C GLU A 83 17.66 2.29 -10.45
N LEU A 84 18.37 3.40 -10.35
CA LEU A 84 17.83 4.66 -9.87
C LEU A 84 16.65 5.12 -10.72
N GLU A 85 16.76 5.07 -12.05
CA GLU A 85 15.67 5.44 -12.95
C GLU A 85 14.42 4.56 -12.74
N GLN A 86 14.60 3.26 -12.51
CA GLN A 86 13.49 2.37 -12.20
C GLN A 86 12.76 2.83 -10.94
N TYR A 87 13.49 3.13 -9.86
CA TYR A 87 12.88 3.63 -8.62
C TYR A 87 12.21 5.00 -8.81
N LEU A 88 12.85 5.91 -9.55
CA LEU A 88 12.32 7.26 -9.78
C LEU A 88 11.01 7.23 -10.58
N THR A 89 10.91 6.39 -11.60
CA THR A 89 9.69 6.31 -12.41
C THR A 89 8.48 5.80 -11.63
N MET A 90 8.69 4.99 -10.59
CA MET A 90 7.61 4.49 -9.75
C MET A 90 7.07 5.54 -8.77
N LEU A 91 7.82 6.60 -8.48
CA LEU A 91 7.38 7.65 -7.55
C LEU A 91 6.14 8.41 -8.04
N ALA A 92 5.92 8.49 -9.34
CA ALA A 92 4.70 9.09 -9.88
C ALA A 92 3.45 8.30 -9.42
N THR A 93 3.53 6.98 -9.41
CA THR A 93 2.43 6.13 -8.90
C THR A 93 2.27 6.26 -7.38
N VAL A 94 3.37 6.33 -6.65
CA VAL A 94 3.36 6.58 -5.20
C VAL A 94 2.64 7.91 -4.89
N ASP A 95 3.00 8.97 -5.59
CA ASP A 95 2.37 10.29 -5.41
C ASP A 95 0.87 10.25 -5.71
N MET A 96 0.47 9.55 -6.75
CA MET A 96 -0.94 9.33 -7.12
C MET A 96 -1.71 8.63 -6.00
N ILE A 97 -1.14 7.58 -5.40
CA ILE A 97 -1.74 6.86 -4.28
C ILE A 97 -1.91 7.77 -3.06
N LEU A 98 -0.87 8.50 -2.70
CA LEU A 98 -0.91 9.41 -1.55
C LEU A 98 -1.94 10.51 -1.74
N LYS A 99 -2.03 11.09 -2.92
CA LYS A 99 -3.05 12.11 -3.24
C LYS A 99 -4.47 11.54 -3.17
N THR A 100 -4.67 10.34 -3.70
CA THR A 100 -5.97 9.65 -3.65
C THR A 100 -6.39 9.37 -2.21
N LEU A 101 -5.48 8.85 -1.39
CA LEU A 101 -5.76 8.57 0.02
C LEU A 101 -6.12 9.84 0.80
N ARG A 102 -5.39 10.92 0.57
CA ARG A 102 -5.67 12.21 1.22
C ARG A 102 -7.02 12.78 0.79
N ALA A 103 -7.32 12.73 -0.50
CA ALA A 103 -8.61 13.21 -1.01
C ALA A 103 -9.78 12.39 -0.44
N ASP A 104 -9.61 11.08 -0.30
CA ASP A 104 -10.65 10.17 0.19
C ASP A 104 -10.83 10.21 1.72
N THR A 105 -9.86 10.74 2.46
CA THR A 105 -9.93 10.87 3.92
C THR A 105 -10.24 12.28 4.40
N LEU A 106 -10.05 13.30 3.55
CA LEU A 106 -10.20 14.71 3.91
C LEU A 106 -11.30 15.40 3.10
N GLY A 107 -12.04 16.30 3.75
CA GLY A 107 -12.96 17.21 3.09
C GLY A 107 -14.38 16.68 2.87
N TYR A 108 -15.19 17.48 2.17
CA TYR A 108 -16.62 17.22 1.95
C TYR A 108 -16.91 16.06 1.02
N ASN A 109 -15.96 15.69 0.17
CA ASN A 109 -16.08 14.59 -0.80
C ASN A 109 -15.30 13.34 -0.38
N ALA A 110 -15.01 13.21 0.92
CA ALA A 110 -14.35 12.05 1.45
C ALA A 110 -15.13 10.77 1.13
N CYS A 111 -14.40 9.69 0.84
CA CYS A 111 -15.01 8.39 0.58
C CYS A 111 -15.77 7.90 1.81
N PRO A 112 -17.07 7.55 1.69
CA PRO A 112 -17.86 7.08 2.84
C PRO A 112 -17.27 5.86 3.57
N ARG A 113 -16.52 5.01 2.87
CA ARG A 113 -15.84 3.84 3.47
C ARG A 113 -14.74 4.24 4.43
N LEU A 114 -14.17 5.43 4.24
CA LEU A 114 -13.12 5.98 5.12
C LEU A 114 -13.67 7.03 6.10
N ALA A 115 -14.99 7.15 6.20
CA ALA A 115 -15.62 8.11 7.11
C ALA A 115 -15.16 7.89 8.56
N GLY A 116 -14.74 8.96 9.21
CA GLY A 116 -14.23 8.92 10.58
C GLY A 116 -12.80 8.41 10.72
N MET A 117 -12.13 8.09 9.60
CA MET A 117 -10.72 7.71 9.60
C MET A 117 -9.85 8.87 9.10
N THR A 118 -8.69 9.02 9.73
CA THR A 118 -7.66 9.98 9.31
C THR A 118 -6.35 9.25 9.14
N ILE A 119 -5.53 9.71 8.23
CA ILE A 119 -4.17 9.20 8.09
C ILE A 119 -3.31 9.81 9.20
N LYS A 120 -2.88 8.99 10.14
CA LYS A 120 -2.02 9.40 11.26
C LYS A 120 -0.54 9.41 10.86
N VAL A 121 -0.14 8.41 10.08
CA VAL A 121 1.23 8.23 9.62
C VAL A 121 1.20 7.77 8.17
N ALA A 122 2.08 8.32 7.35
CA ALA A 122 2.35 7.84 6.00
C ALA A 122 3.85 7.94 5.73
N ASN A 123 4.53 6.81 5.68
CA ASN A 123 5.96 6.71 5.39
C ASN A 123 6.16 6.01 4.06
N THR A 124 6.95 6.62 3.18
CA THR A 124 7.35 6.01 1.91
C THR A 124 8.80 5.57 2.02
N VAL A 125 9.04 4.29 1.88
CA VAL A 125 10.37 3.68 2.01
C VAL A 125 10.69 2.82 0.80
N PRO A 126 11.96 2.79 0.32
CA PRO A 126 12.35 1.91 -0.77
C PRO A 126 12.40 0.46 -0.29
N VAL A 127 12.09 -0.47 -1.17
CA VAL A 127 12.18 -1.90 -0.94
C VAL A 127 12.93 -2.59 -2.06
N TYR A 128 13.63 -3.66 -1.72
CA TYR A 128 14.46 -4.41 -2.65
C TYR A 128 14.25 -5.91 -2.49
N LYS A 129 13.95 -6.57 -3.60
CA LYS A 129 13.69 -8.02 -3.65
C LYS A 129 12.63 -8.50 -2.66
N VAL A 130 11.51 -7.79 -2.59
CA VAL A 130 10.33 -8.26 -1.86
C VAL A 130 9.53 -9.21 -2.74
N PHE A 131 8.78 -10.11 -2.14
CA PHE A 131 7.95 -11.10 -2.86
C PHE A 131 8.73 -11.88 -3.93
N GLY A 132 10.00 -12.19 -3.64
CA GLY A 132 10.91 -12.86 -4.55
C GLY A 132 11.84 -11.88 -5.27
N SER A 133 11.44 -11.34 -6.40
CA SER A 133 12.29 -10.50 -7.25
C SER A 133 11.72 -9.12 -7.57
N TRP A 134 10.82 -8.62 -6.75
CA TRP A 134 10.18 -7.32 -6.96
C TRP A 134 10.88 -6.21 -6.21
N VAL A 135 10.98 -5.05 -6.83
CA VAL A 135 11.62 -3.86 -6.27
C VAL A 135 10.71 -2.65 -6.40
N GLY A 136 10.87 -1.66 -5.57
CA GLY A 136 10.12 -0.43 -5.64
C GLY A 136 9.96 0.26 -4.30
N TRP A 137 8.74 0.65 -3.99
CA TRP A 137 8.41 1.47 -2.83
C TRP A 137 7.31 0.83 -1.99
N MET A 138 7.44 0.99 -0.69
CA MET A 138 6.39 0.64 0.25
C MET A 138 5.88 1.92 0.93
N ILE A 139 4.58 2.07 0.98
CA ILE A 139 3.90 3.12 1.74
C ILE A 139 3.34 2.47 3.00
N GLU A 140 3.94 2.78 4.13
CA GLU A 140 3.45 2.37 5.44
C GLU A 140 2.44 3.41 5.91
N ILE A 141 1.21 2.99 6.15
CA ILE A 141 0.11 3.89 6.52
C ILE A 141 -0.50 3.42 7.83
N GLU A 142 -0.84 4.36 8.67
CA GLU A 142 -1.64 4.13 9.86
C GLU A 142 -2.86 5.05 9.85
N PHE A 143 -4.00 4.43 9.99
CA PHE A 143 -5.30 5.12 10.08
C PHE A 143 -5.80 5.22 11.52
#